data_ebc3594cfe85205a064bdd6e1e6f9a93
#
_entry.id   ebc3594cfe85205a064bdd6e1e6f9a93
#
_cell.length_a   1.000
_cell.length_b   1.000
_cell.length_c   1.000
_cell.angle_alpha   90.00
_cell.angle_beta   90.00
_cell.angle_gamma   90.00
#
_symmetry.space_group_name_H-M   'P 1'
#
loop_
_entity.id
_entity.type
_entity.pdbx_description
1 polymer ?
#
loop_
_entity_poly.entity_id
_entity_poly.type
_entity_poly.pdbx_seq_one_letter_code
_entity_poly.pdbx_strand_id
1 'polypeptide(L)'
;GLIVDSKVTRKKPLDPLASRLVGYYLDEGTRTYRVGLEGGFNDHVLKGEDGLREVQRIQKGLWKPVNLDNTKEPRDGYDLVTTIHSNIQDITHSTLSQVLRQYRAERGLAVVMDVQTGAIRAMSNLNMNPDSTYSETYNAAVADLYEPGSTFKLMSLIAALEDKKVDTATTFHAKYGQYKVYDKYIYDSRKGGYGAINLATAFAVSSNTAFAEMINEGYKGSAQAFVNRLYSMKLHEPLGLPIEGEQAPLIRYPGDKGWSGLSLAWMSHGYELLMTPLQVLAFYNAIANDGRYIKPRFVAEVRRGNQVVRSFDTEVIHPSIASTKTVKIAQRLLADVVEKPYGTAHKLYDKHFPIAGKTGTAQVNYQLGKENVDYVSSFVGYFPADAPRYSCIVVVHRPDKNDKIYGADVAGPVFKSIAQKVYATSPFVDQVR
;
A
#
# COMPACT_ATOMS: atom_id res chain seq x y z
N GLY A 1 31.32 -47.28 -12.80
CA GLY A 1 31.74 -45.97 -12.43
C GLY A 1 30.59 -45.26 -11.69
N LEU A 2 30.92 -44.41 -10.73
CA LEU A 2 29.96 -43.58 -10.02
C LEU A 2 29.55 -42.41 -10.94
N ILE A 3 28.27 -42.27 -11.21
CA ILE A 3 27.70 -41.09 -11.88
C ILE A 3 27.13 -40.21 -10.75
N VAL A 4 27.71 -39.02 -10.57
CA VAL A 4 27.21 -38.04 -9.62
C VAL A 4 26.35 -37.05 -10.42
N ASP A 5 25.07 -37.04 -10.13
CA ASP A 5 24.14 -36.03 -10.67
C ASP A 5 23.79 -35.06 -9.56
N SER A 6 23.95 -33.76 -9.82
CA SER A 6 23.63 -32.70 -8.86
C SER A 6 22.26 -32.11 -9.17
N LYS A 7 21.36 -32.20 -8.20
CA LYS A 7 20.04 -31.56 -8.30
C LYS A 7 20.00 -30.32 -7.42
N VAL A 8 19.82 -29.16 -8.04
CA VAL A 8 19.57 -27.92 -7.32
C VAL A 8 18.13 -27.92 -6.82
N THR A 9 17.94 -27.79 -5.51
CA THR A 9 16.64 -27.68 -4.88
C THR A 9 16.50 -26.33 -4.18
N ARG A 10 15.35 -25.69 -4.37
CA ARG A 10 15.03 -24.44 -3.70
C ARG A 10 14.60 -24.70 -2.26
N LYS A 11 15.20 -24.01 -1.31
CA LYS A 11 14.76 -23.96 0.09
C LYS A 11 14.07 -22.64 0.39
N LYS A 12 12.97 -22.67 1.14
CA LYS A 12 12.21 -21.50 1.59
C LYS A 12 12.15 -21.50 3.12
N PRO A 13 13.21 -21.05 3.80
CA PRO A 13 13.33 -21.21 5.26
C PRO A 13 12.30 -20.43 6.07
N LEU A 14 11.68 -19.39 5.48
CA LEU A 14 10.67 -18.54 6.11
C LEU A 14 9.24 -18.75 5.55
N ASP A 15 9.03 -19.78 4.71
CA ASP A 15 7.69 -20.10 4.19
C ASP A 15 6.71 -20.35 5.36
N PRO A 16 5.49 -19.75 5.35
CA PRO A 16 4.83 -19.05 4.23
C PRO A 16 5.03 -17.53 4.21
N LEU A 17 5.95 -16.94 4.99
CA LEU A 17 6.10 -15.51 5.13
C LEU A 17 6.61 -14.85 3.84
N ALA A 18 5.95 -13.75 3.44
CA ALA A 18 6.31 -12.94 2.28
C ALA A 18 6.43 -13.74 0.96
N SER A 19 5.72 -14.85 0.84
CA SER A 19 5.90 -15.79 -0.28
C SER A 19 5.60 -15.16 -1.64
N ARG A 20 4.65 -14.22 -1.72
CA ARG A 20 4.33 -13.49 -2.97
C ARG A 20 5.25 -12.30 -3.21
N LEU A 21 5.82 -11.72 -2.16
CA LEU A 21 6.80 -10.64 -2.30
C LEU A 21 8.16 -11.18 -2.73
N VAL A 22 8.65 -12.24 -2.09
CA VAL A 22 9.86 -12.95 -2.54
C VAL A 22 9.61 -13.54 -3.92
N GLY A 23 8.51 -14.24 -4.08
CA GLY A 23 8.05 -14.76 -5.36
C GLY A 23 8.86 -15.96 -5.88
N TYR A 24 8.89 -16.11 -7.19
CA TYR A 24 9.62 -17.14 -7.91
C TYR A 24 9.77 -16.81 -9.39
N TYR A 25 10.73 -17.45 -10.02
CA TYR A 25 10.87 -17.54 -11.47
C TYR A 25 10.68 -19.00 -11.88
N LEU A 26 9.82 -19.25 -12.86
CA LEU A 26 9.58 -20.57 -13.39
C LEU A 26 9.45 -20.47 -14.92
N ASP A 27 10.27 -21.22 -15.63
CA ASP A 27 10.22 -21.37 -17.07
C ASP A 27 9.79 -22.80 -17.43
N GLU A 28 8.62 -22.92 -18.05
CA GLU A 28 8.08 -24.20 -18.55
C GLU A 28 8.26 -24.35 -20.06
N GLY A 29 9.13 -23.56 -20.66
CA GLY A 29 9.44 -23.55 -22.10
C GLY A 29 8.41 -22.81 -22.94
N THR A 30 7.11 -23.08 -22.76
CA THR A 30 6.03 -22.36 -23.45
C THR A 30 5.48 -21.17 -22.67
N ARG A 31 5.71 -21.15 -21.37
CA ARG A 31 5.26 -20.09 -20.44
C ARG A 31 6.32 -19.80 -19.42
N THR A 32 6.54 -18.53 -19.17
CA THR A 32 7.44 -18.03 -18.11
C THR A 32 6.62 -17.31 -17.05
N TYR A 33 6.77 -17.73 -15.81
CA TYR A 33 6.12 -17.12 -14.66
C TYR A 33 7.14 -16.29 -13.88
N ARG A 34 6.87 -14.99 -13.74
CA ARG A 34 7.69 -14.03 -13.00
C ARG A 34 6.87 -13.48 -11.86
N VAL A 35 7.24 -13.78 -10.64
CA VAL A 35 6.51 -13.38 -9.45
C VAL A 35 7.46 -12.77 -8.44
N GLY A 36 7.04 -11.64 -7.86
CA GLY A 36 7.76 -10.96 -6.80
C GLY A 36 9.18 -10.52 -7.20
N LEU A 37 10.05 -10.45 -6.20
CA LEU A 37 11.44 -10.02 -6.39
C LEU A 37 12.25 -11.01 -7.23
N GLU A 38 12.07 -12.31 -6.99
CA GLU A 38 12.80 -13.30 -7.81
C GLU A 38 12.41 -13.22 -9.29
N GLY A 39 11.11 -12.99 -9.58
CA GLY A 39 10.66 -12.80 -10.95
C GLY A 39 11.23 -11.52 -11.60
N GLY A 40 11.23 -10.41 -10.85
CA GLY A 40 11.69 -9.12 -11.33
C GLY A 40 13.21 -9.01 -11.50
N PHE A 41 13.99 -9.71 -10.66
CA PHE A 41 15.45 -9.67 -10.68
C PHE A 41 16.11 -10.90 -11.33
N ASN A 42 15.33 -11.86 -11.84
CA ASN A 42 15.90 -13.10 -12.38
C ASN A 42 16.97 -12.85 -13.43
N ASP A 43 16.62 -12.16 -14.53
CA ASP A 43 17.46 -12.09 -15.73
C ASP A 43 18.72 -11.27 -15.55
N HIS A 44 18.69 -10.29 -14.63
CA HIS A 44 19.75 -9.30 -14.49
C HIS A 44 20.61 -9.50 -13.24
N VAL A 45 20.13 -10.31 -12.28
CA VAL A 45 20.80 -10.46 -10.98
C VAL A 45 20.90 -11.92 -10.56
N LEU A 46 19.78 -12.64 -10.49
CA LEU A 46 19.74 -13.95 -9.85
C LEU A 46 20.15 -15.10 -10.77
N LYS A 47 19.87 -14.96 -12.07
CA LYS A 47 20.27 -15.96 -13.07
C LYS A 47 21.77 -15.85 -13.31
N GLY A 48 22.48 -16.96 -13.08
CA GLY A 48 23.89 -17.07 -13.44
C GLY A 48 24.10 -17.23 -14.93
N GLU A 49 25.32 -17.52 -15.31
CA GLU A 49 25.70 -17.86 -16.68
C GLU A 49 25.89 -19.38 -16.77
N ASP A 50 25.21 -20.00 -17.73
CA ASP A 50 25.39 -21.42 -17.99
C ASP A 50 26.81 -21.71 -18.49
N GLY A 51 27.39 -22.79 -17.99
CA GLY A 51 28.62 -23.34 -18.53
C GLY A 51 28.39 -23.98 -19.91
N LEU A 52 29.40 -24.00 -20.71
CA LEU A 52 29.39 -24.69 -22.00
C LEU A 52 30.53 -25.67 -22.05
N ARG A 53 30.25 -26.95 -22.39
CA ARG A 53 31.25 -27.97 -22.58
C ARG A 53 31.02 -28.72 -23.87
N GLU A 54 32.01 -28.71 -24.72
CA GLU A 54 31.99 -29.46 -25.97
C GLU A 54 32.24 -30.95 -25.70
N VAL A 55 31.32 -31.81 -26.14
CA VAL A 55 31.41 -33.27 -25.92
C VAL A 55 31.14 -34.00 -27.22
N GLN A 56 31.95 -35.03 -27.47
CA GLN A 56 31.78 -35.95 -28.61
C GLN A 56 31.14 -37.26 -28.13
N ARG A 57 30.13 -37.69 -28.85
CA ARG A 57 29.50 -38.98 -28.61
C ARG A 57 30.40 -40.12 -29.13
N ILE A 58 30.85 -41.03 -28.24
CA ILE A 58 31.65 -42.19 -28.62
C ILE A 58 30.73 -43.39 -28.89
N GLN A 59 29.76 -43.64 -28.04
CA GLN A 59 28.77 -44.73 -28.17
C GLN A 59 27.42 -44.27 -27.60
N LYS A 60 26.37 -45.09 -27.80
CA LYS A 60 25.03 -44.80 -27.25
C LYS A 60 25.14 -44.62 -25.72
N GLY A 61 24.91 -43.37 -25.27
CA GLY A 61 24.97 -43.00 -23.85
C GLY A 61 26.37 -42.66 -23.31
N LEU A 62 27.45 -42.71 -24.12
CA LEU A 62 28.80 -42.35 -23.69
C LEU A 62 29.31 -41.11 -24.43
N TRP A 63 29.64 -40.05 -23.68
CA TRP A 63 30.14 -38.80 -24.17
C TRP A 63 31.54 -38.52 -23.62
N LYS A 64 32.45 -38.02 -24.46
CA LYS A 64 33.79 -37.63 -24.06
C LYS A 64 34.01 -36.15 -24.31
N PRO A 65 34.57 -35.38 -23.36
CA PRO A 65 35.00 -34.03 -23.62
C PRO A 65 36.03 -34.00 -24.74
N VAL A 66 35.84 -33.06 -25.71
CA VAL A 66 36.70 -33.05 -26.91
C VAL A 66 37.70 -31.92 -26.86
N ASN A 67 37.29 -30.75 -26.38
CA ASN A 67 38.16 -29.59 -26.39
C ASN A 67 38.01 -28.84 -25.04
N LEU A 68 39.10 -28.80 -24.27
CA LEU A 68 39.12 -28.07 -23.00
C LEU A 68 39.19 -26.56 -23.17
N ASP A 69 39.74 -26.08 -24.32
CA ASP A 69 39.91 -24.65 -24.60
C ASP A 69 38.58 -23.96 -24.90
N ASN A 70 37.56 -24.71 -25.31
CA ASN A 70 36.20 -24.21 -25.56
C ASN A 70 35.24 -24.42 -24.36
N THR A 71 35.79 -24.81 -23.22
CA THR A 71 34.94 -24.98 -22.00
C THR A 71 34.73 -23.63 -21.32
N LYS A 72 33.46 -23.28 -21.14
CA LYS A 72 33.04 -22.14 -20.30
C LYS A 72 32.53 -22.69 -18.98
N GLU A 73 33.21 -22.32 -17.89
CA GLU A 73 32.71 -22.68 -16.56
C GLU A 73 31.44 -21.91 -16.23
N PRO A 74 30.45 -22.54 -15.56
CA PRO A 74 29.25 -21.86 -15.12
C PRO A 74 29.60 -20.80 -14.06
N ARG A 75 28.84 -19.73 -14.04
CA ARG A 75 28.97 -18.66 -13.04
C ARG A 75 27.66 -18.50 -12.31
N ASP A 76 27.71 -18.56 -10.99
CA ASP A 76 26.53 -18.31 -10.15
C ASP A 76 26.07 -16.87 -10.32
N GLY A 77 24.74 -16.67 -10.20
CA GLY A 77 24.14 -15.35 -10.11
C GLY A 77 24.56 -14.62 -8.84
N TYR A 78 24.00 -13.44 -8.67
CA TYR A 78 24.24 -12.63 -7.48
C TYR A 78 23.17 -12.89 -6.41
N ASP A 79 23.49 -12.55 -5.17
CA ASP A 79 22.55 -12.55 -4.05
C ASP A 79 21.79 -11.24 -4.00
N LEU A 80 20.49 -11.29 -3.69
CA LEU A 80 19.64 -10.13 -3.50
C LEU A 80 19.35 -9.93 -2.01
N VAL A 81 19.86 -8.85 -1.43
CA VAL A 81 19.57 -8.46 -0.05
C VAL A 81 18.33 -7.58 -0.03
N THR A 82 17.25 -8.08 0.55
CA THR A 82 15.98 -7.37 0.61
C THR A 82 15.91 -6.40 1.81
N THR A 83 14.97 -5.46 1.78
CA THR A 83 14.67 -4.58 2.91
C THR A 83 13.71 -5.18 3.92
N ILE A 84 13.19 -6.39 3.65
CA ILE A 84 12.28 -7.10 4.53
C ILE A 84 12.98 -7.41 5.86
N HIS A 85 12.27 -7.15 6.95
CA HIS A 85 12.74 -7.49 8.29
C HIS A 85 11.92 -8.68 8.81
N SER A 86 12.56 -9.83 9.00
CA SER A 86 11.87 -11.10 9.30
C SER A 86 10.91 -11.01 10.49
N ASN A 87 11.34 -10.36 11.59
CA ASN A 87 10.48 -10.18 12.76
C ASN A 87 9.26 -9.27 12.48
N ILE A 88 9.45 -8.16 11.75
CA ILE A 88 8.34 -7.26 11.38
C ILE A 88 7.39 -7.99 10.43
N GLN A 89 7.91 -8.80 9.50
CA GLN A 89 7.13 -9.62 8.57
C GLN A 89 6.28 -10.64 9.32
N ASP A 90 6.86 -11.35 10.30
CA ASP A 90 6.14 -12.34 11.11
C ASP A 90 5.03 -11.68 11.95
N ILE A 91 5.34 -10.58 12.63
CA ILE A 91 4.35 -9.79 13.38
C ILE A 91 3.19 -9.37 12.47
N THR A 92 3.52 -8.86 11.28
CA THR A 92 2.52 -8.35 10.32
C THR A 92 1.63 -9.49 9.82
N HIS A 93 2.23 -10.60 9.41
CA HIS A 93 1.53 -11.78 8.91
C HIS A 93 0.62 -12.40 9.97
N SER A 94 1.16 -12.67 11.16
CA SER A 94 0.42 -13.33 12.24
C SER A 94 -0.74 -12.47 12.74
N THR A 95 -0.53 -11.16 12.90
CA THR A 95 -1.58 -10.23 13.34
C THR A 95 -2.69 -10.08 12.30
N LEU A 96 -2.34 -9.96 11.02
CA LEU A 96 -3.31 -9.92 9.93
C LEU A 96 -4.12 -11.22 9.86
N SER A 97 -3.45 -12.39 9.85
CA SER A 97 -4.08 -13.70 9.78
C SER A 97 -5.08 -13.92 10.91
N GLN A 98 -4.75 -13.51 12.13
CA GLN A 98 -5.65 -13.62 13.28
C GLN A 98 -6.97 -12.86 13.05
N VAL A 99 -6.89 -11.63 12.56
CA VAL A 99 -8.08 -10.77 12.34
C VAL A 99 -8.89 -11.25 11.15
N LEU A 100 -8.25 -11.70 10.07
CA LEU A 100 -8.97 -12.25 8.92
C LEU A 100 -9.81 -13.47 9.32
N ARG A 101 -9.26 -14.37 10.16
CA ARG A 101 -10.02 -15.51 10.72
C ARG A 101 -11.16 -15.06 11.61
N GLN A 102 -10.92 -14.07 12.48
CA GLN A 102 -11.93 -13.56 13.40
C GLN A 102 -13.16 -13.02 12.65
N TYR A 103 -12.94 -12.25 11.58
CA TYR A 103 -14.01 -11.62 10.78
C TYR A 103 -14.39 -12.43 9.54
N ARG A 104 -13.88 -13.64 9.38
CA ARG A 104 -14.11 -14.49 8.19
C ARG A 104 -13.99 -13.73 6.87
N ALA A 105 -13.02 -12.83 6.82
CA ALA A 105 -12.82 -11.95 5.68
C ALA A 105 -12.32 -12.73 4.45
N GLU A 106 -12.75 -12.33 3.26
CA GLU A 106 -12.31 -12.99 2.02
C GLU A 106 -10.79 -12.88 1.83
N ARG A 107 -10.24 -11.71 2.09
CA ARG A 107 -8.80 -11.43 1.98
C ARG A 107 -8.41 -10.19 2.76
N GLY A 108 -7.11 -10.04 2.96
CA GLY A 108 -6.55 -8.83 3.53
C GLY A 108 -5.08 -8.67 3.24
N LEU A 109 -4.62 -7.45 3.41
CA LEU A 109 -3.21 -7.12 3.30
C LEU A 109 -2.76 -6.16 4.39
N ALA A 110 -1.47 -6.22 4.70
CA ALA A 110 -0.81 -5.24 5.54
C ALA A 110 0.61 -4.98 5.02
N VAL A 111 0.99 -3.71 4.96
CA VAL A 111 2.32 -3.28 4.52
C VAL A 111 2.90 -2.33 5.54
N VAL A 112 4.16 -2.54 5.92
CA VAL A 112 4.94 -1.66 6.81
C VAL A 112 6.12 -1.10 6.04
N MET A 113 6.26 0.23 6.03
CA MET A 113 7.26 0.98 5.29
C MET A 113 8.02 1.93 6.22
N ASP A 114 9.32 2.00 6.09
CA ASP A 114 10.17 2.94 6.79
C ASP A 114 9.95 4.35 6.22
N VAL A 115 9.71 5.31 7.10
CA VAL A 115 9.31 6.67 6.70
C VAL A 115 10.40 7.39 5.93
N GLN A 116 11.64 7.29 6.37
CA GLN A 116 12.75 8.07 5.80
C GLN A 116 13.34 7.44 4.54
N THR A 117 13.41 6.11 4.50
CA THR A 117 14.13 5.39 3.45
C THR A 117 13.22 4.77 2.39
N GLY A 118 11.92 4.68 2.65
CA GLY A 118 10.99 3.97 1.79
C GLY A 118 11.13 2.45 1.84
N ALA A 119 11.99 1.92 2.69
CA ALA A 119 12.23 0.49 2.79
C ALA A 119 10.97 -0.26 3.24
N ILE A 120 10.51 -1.21 2.43
CA ILE A 120 9.42 -2.11 2.80
C ILE A 120 9.96 -3.12 3.81
N ARG A 121 9.51 -3.00 5.06
CA ARG A 121 9.94 -3.85 6.17
C ARG A 121 9.10 -5.11 6.28
N ALA A 122 7.82 -5.03 5.87
CA ALA A 122 6.92 -6.16 5.78
C ALA A 122 5.85 -5.92 4.73
N MET A 123 5.42 -6.99 4.08
CA MET A 123 4.27 -7.01 3.19
C MET A 123 3.63 -8.39 3.27
N SER A 124 2.39 -8.44 3.73
CA SER A 124 1.61 -9.67 3.80
C SER A 124 0.30 -9.51 3.03
N ASN A 125 0.00 -10.47 2.16
CA ASN A 125 -1.19 -10.50 1.31
C ASN A 125 -1.87 -11.86 1.49
N LEU A 126 -2.92 -11.92 2.28
CA LEU A 126 -3.59 -13.16 2.65
C LEU A 126 -4.95 -13.30 1.98
N ASN A 127 -5.19 -14.43 1.35
CA ASN A 127 -6.45 -14.79 0.73
C ASN A 127 -6.99 -16.07 1.39
N MET A 128 -8.31 -16.11 1.59
CA MET A 128 -8.98 -17.28 2.15
C MET A 128 -8.98 -18.42 1.14
N ASN A 129 -8.52 -19.57 1.56
CA ASN A 129 -8.57 -20.81 0.80
C ASN A 129 -9.94 -21.50 0.97
N PRO A 130 -10.28 -22.48 0.12
CA PRO A 130 -11.54 -23.24 0.25
C PRO A 130 -11.72 -23.95 1.59
N ASP A 131 -10.64 -24.30 2.26
CA ASP A 131 -10.63 -24.93 3.60
C ASP A 131 -10.64 -23.91 4.75
N SER A 132 -10.91 -22.63 4.45
CA SER A 132 -10.92 -21.52 5.41
C SER A 132 -9.56 -21.21 6.04
N THR A 133 -8.47 -21.75 5.54
CA THR A 133 -7.11 -21.28 5.86
C THR A 133 -6.76 -20.06 5.02
N TYR A 134 -5.65 -19.39 5.33
CA TYR A 134 -5.19 -18.21 4.60
C TYR A 134 -3.79 -18.44 4.06
N SER A 135 -3.57 -18.06 2.79
CA SER A 135 -2.29 -18.12 2.12
C SER A 135 -2.04 -16.94 1.20
N GLU A 136 -0.80 -16.69 0.84
CA GLU A 136 -0.42 -15.65 -0.11
C GLU A 136 -0.50 -16.19 -1.54
N THR A 137 -1.59 -15.90 -2.25
CA THR A 137 -1.81 -16.32 -3.65
C THR A 137 -1.69 -15.18 -4.65
N TYR A 138 -1.85 -13.93 -4.20
CA TYR A 138 -1.88 -12.74 -5.02
C TYR A 138 -1.28 -11.55 -4.27
N ASN A 139 -0.50 -10.70 -4.95
CA ASN A 139 0.07 -9.49 -4.35
C ASN A 139 -0.88 -8.29 -4.50
N ALA A 140 -1.94 -8.29 -3.71
CA ALA A 140 -2.96 -7.24 -3.74
C ALA A 140 -2.42 -5.84 -3.43
N ALA A 141 -1.34 -5.75 -2.64
CA ALA A 141 -0.76 -4.46 -2.28
C ALA A 141 -0.31 -3.62 -3.49
N VAL A 142 0.10 -4.26 -4.59
CA VAL A 142 0.60 -3.61 -5.80
C VAL A 142 -0.30 -3.80 -7.03
N ALA A 143 -1.12 -4.85 -7.04
CA ALA A 143 -1.86 -5.27 -8.22
C ALA A 143 -3.38 -5.05 -8.10
N ASP A 144 -3.90 -4.75 -6.91
CA ASP A 144 -5.33 -4.54 -6.69
C ASP A 144 -5.68 -3.06 -6.80
N LEU A 145 -6.43 -2.71 -7.84
CA LEU A 145 -6.98 -1.37 -7.99
C LEU A 145 -8.34 -1.31 -7.28
N TYR A 146 -8.48 -0.43 -6.33
CA TYR A 146 -9.72 -0.24 -5.59
C TYR A 146 -10.03 1.25 -5.37
N GLU A 147 -11.28 1.55 -5.09
CA GLU A 147 -11.70 2.88 -4.64
C GLU A 147 -11.25 3.08 -3.20
N PRO A 148 -10.27 3.98 -2.92
CA PRO A 148 -9.68 4.11 -1.58
C PRO A 148 -10.65 4.68 -0.55
N GLY A 149 -11.80 5.20 -0.98
CA GLY A 149 -12.81 5.78 -0.11
C GLY A 149 -12.23 6.88 0.78
N SER A 150 -12.62 6.91 2.05
CA SER A 150 -12.25 7.99 2.96
C SER A 150 -10.75 8.17 3.22
N THR A 151 -9.89 7.22 2.83
CA THR A 151 -8.44 7.43 2.91
C THR A 151 -7.97 8.45 1.88
N PHE A 152 -8.68 8.64 0.78
CA PHE A 152 -8.40 9.66 -0.23
C PHE A 152 -8.68 11.10 0.25
N LYS A 153 -9.45 11.27 1.31
CA LYS A 153 -9.73 12.62 1.87
C LYS A 153 -8.47 13.38 2.26
N LEU A 154 -7.36 12.70 2.55
CA LEU A 154 -6.08 13.35 2.78
C LEU A 154 -5.58 14.06 1.51
N MET A 155 -5.68 13.43 0.35
CA MET A 155 -5.29 14.00 -0.94
C MET A 155 -6.18 15.19 -1.29
N SER A 156 -7.48 15.06 -1.11
CA SER A 156 -8.47 16.14 -1.32
C SER A 156 -8.23 17.33 -0.38
N LEU A 157 -7.92 17.07 0.89
CA LEU A 157 -7.56 18.09 1.88
C LEU A 157 -6.34 18.89 1.44
N ILE A 158 -5.26 18.20 1.06
CA ILE A 158 -4.03 18.85 0.63
C ILE A 158 -4.26 19.68 -0.62
N ALA A 159 -5.00 19.15 -1.60
CA ALA A 159 -5.36 19.90 -2.81
C ALA A 159 -6.09 21.20 -2.48
N ALA A 160 -7.12 21.13 -1.63
CA ALA A 160 -7.92 22.30 -1.26
C ALA A 160 -7.13 23.35 -0.46
N LEU A 161 -6.23 22.91 0.44
CA LEU A 161 -5.36 23.80 1.22
C LEU A 161 -4.31 24.49 0.34
N GLU A 162 -3.62 23.76 -0.53
CA GLU A 162 -2.60 24.29 -1.44
C GLU A 162 -3.19 25.28 -2.46
N ASP A 163 -4.40 25.01 -2.95
CA ASP A 163 -5.11 25.88 -3.89
C ASP A 163 -5.90 26.98 -3.18
N LYS A 164 -5.74 27.13 -1.85
CA LYS A 164 -6.39 28.14 -1.00
C LYS A 164 -7.92 28.18 -1.17
N LYS A 165 -8.53 27.00 -1.41
CA LYS A 165 -9.98 26.85 -1.46
C LYS A 165 -10.60 26.84 -0.07
N VAL A 166 -9.83 26.40 0.92
CA VAL A 166 -10.19 26.34 2.33
C VAL A 166 -8.99 26.70 3.21
N ASP A 167 -9.28 27.01 4.47
CA ASP A 167 -8.32 27.11 5.56
C ASP A 167 -8.82 26.33 6.78
N THR A 168 -8.06 26.35 7.87
CA THR A 168 -8.41 25.61 9.09
C THR A 168 -9.66 26.16 9.81
N ALA A 169 -10.06 27.41 9.53
CA ALA A 169 -11.25 28.05 10.09
C ALA A 169 -12.51 27.83 9.26
N THR A 170 -12.35 27.33 8.02
CA THR A 170 -13.48 27.10 7.10
C THR A 170 -14.50 26.16 7.72
N THR A 171 -15.77 26.58 7.70
CA THR A 171 -16.90 25.82 8.25
C THR A 171 -17.77 25.28 7.13
N PHE A 172 -18.16 24.03 7.24
CA PHE A 172 -19.04 23.31 6.31
C PHE A 172 -20.40 23.09 6.95
N HIS A 173 -21.43 23.16 6.11
CA HIS A 173 -22.81 22.94 6.55
C HIS A 173 -23.27 21.52 6.25
N ALA A 174 -22.67 20.54 6.93
CA ALA A 174 -23.05 19.12 6.83
C ALA A 174 -24.46 18.85 7.40
N LYS A 175 -25.43 19.72 7.03
CA LYS A 175 -26.82 19.68 7.51
C LYS A 175 -27.46 18.35 7.15
N TYR A 176 -28.07 17.72 8.17
CA TYR A 176 -28.81 16.47 8.02
C TYR A 176 -28.01 15.31 7.43
N GLY A 177 -26.66 15.44 7.27
CA GLY A 177 -25.80 14.39 6.73
C GLY A 177 -26.07 14.08 5.26
N GLN A 178 -26.51 15.07 4.48
CA GLN A 178 -26.83 14.94 3.06
C GLN A 178 -26.27 16.13 2.28
N TYR A 179 -25.61 15.85 1.16
CA TYR A 179 -25.16 16.86 0.21
C TYR A 179 -25.68 16.48 -1.18
N LYS A 180 -26.49 17.35 -1.79
CA LYS A 180 -27.11 17.11 -3.09
C LYS A 180 -26.21 17.57 -4.22
N VAL A 181 -25.96 16.70 -5.18
CA VAL A 181 -25.27 17.00 -6.43
C VAL A 181 -26.17 16.51 -7.58
N TYR A 182 -26.72 17.43 -8.35
CA TYR A 182 -27.77 17.15 -9.36
C TYR A 182 -28.96 16.37 -8.75
N ASP A 183 -29.20 15.16 -9.22
CA ASP A 183 -30.26 14.26 -8.77
C ASP A 183 -29.81 13.25 -7.70
N LYS A 184 -28.52 13.26 -7.34
CA LYS A 184 -27.92 12.31 -6.39
C LYS A 184 -27.60 12.98 -5.05
N TYR A 185 -27.47 12.15 -4.03
CA TYR A 185 -27.10 12.57 -2.69
C TYR A 185 -25.87 11.81 -2.22
N ILE A 186 -24.94 12.55 -1.60
CA ILE A 186 -23.84 12.00 -0.83
C ILE A 186 -24.28 12.03 0.64
N TYR A 187 -24.04 10.94 1.37
CA TYR A 187 -24.46 10.77 2.75
C TYR A 187 -23.28 10.61 3.68
N ASP A 188 -23.39 11.21 4.86
CA ASP A 188 -22.54 10.87 5.99
C ASP A 188 -22.94 9.52 6.59
N SER A 189 -21.99 8.85 7.25
CA SER A 189 -22.27 7.60 8.00
C SER A 189 -23.19 7.83 9.21
N ARG A 190 -23.17 9.05 9.79
CA ARG A 190 -24.04 9.46 10.90
C ARG A 190 -25.38 9.95 10.39
N LYS A 191 -26.46 9.27 10.75
CA LYS A 191 -27.82 9.75 10.49
C LYS A 191 -28.03 11.13 11.15
N GLY A 192 -28.60 12.09 10.41
CA GLY A 192 -28.82 13.47 10.85
C GLY A 192 -27.58 14.38 10.73
N GLY A 193 -26.43 13.83 10.29
CA GLY A 193 -25.22 14.57 10.04
C GLY A 193 -24.52 15.13 11.28
N TYR A 194 -23.67 16.13 11.05
CA TYR A 194 -22.82 16.72 12.08
C TYR A 194 -23.14 18.22 12.33
N GLY A 195 -24.11 18.79 11.61
CA GLY A 195 -24.41 20.21 11.68
C GLY A 195 -23.32 21.08 11.03
N ALA A 196 -23.09 22.26 11.59
CA ALA A 196 -21.98 23.12 11.16
C ALA A 196 -20.69 22.64 11.83
N ILE A 197 -19.70 22.25 11.03
CA ILE A 197 -18.41 21.72 11.50
C ILE A 197 -17.25 22.39 10.76
N ASN A 198 -16.16 22.66 11.47
CA ASN A 198 -14.94 23.16 10.84
C ASN A 198 -14.17 22.04 10.12
N LEU A 199 -13.15 22.42 9.35
CA LEU A 199 -12.31 21.51 8.56
C LEU A 199 -11.70 20.39 9.42
N ALA A 200 -11.19 20.72 10.61
CA ALA A 200 -10.57 19.74 11.50
C ALA A 200 -11.58 18.68 11.97
N THR A 201 -12.75 19.12 12.41
CA THR A 201 -13.82 18.20 12.80
C THR A 201 -14.30 17.37 11.62
N ALA A 202 -14.50 18.00 10.44
CA ALA A 202 -14.93 17.30 9.22
C ALA A 202 -13.96 16.16 8.83
N PHE A 203 -12.65 16.39 8.94
CA PHE A 203 -11.64 15.37 8.69
C PHE A 203 -11.64 14.29 9.77
N ALA A 204 -11.69 14.66 11.05
CA ALA A 204 -11.67 13.73 12.17
C ALA A 204 -12.88 12.77 12.20
N VAL A 205 -14.09 13.30 11.93
CA VAL A 205 -15.32 12.49 11.84
C VAL A 205 -15.50 11.85 10.46
N SER A 206 -14.60 12.14 9.52
CA SER A 206 -14.67 11.63 8.15
C SER A 206 -15.98 11.99 7.41
N SER A 207 -16.50 13.23 7.55
CA SER A 207 -17.73 13.67 6.89
C SER A 207 -17.56 13.62 5.35
N ASN A 208 -18.41 12.84 4.69
CA ASN A 208 -18.46 12.80 3.23
C ASN A 208 -19.07 14.08 2.66
N THR A 209 -20.10 14.59 3.34
CA THR A 209 -20.84 15.79 2.89
C THR A 209 -19.97 17.02 2.94
N ALA A 210 -19.18 17.21 4.01
CA ALA A 210 -18.23 18.32 4.11
C ALA A 210 -17.15 18.28 3.03
N PHE A 211 -16.60 17.09 2.75
CA PHE A 211 -15.61 16.93 1.69
C PHE A 211 -16.20 17.12 0.28
N ALA A 212 -17.42 16.65 0.06
CA ALA A 212 -18.11 16.90 -1.19
C ALA A 212 -18.40 18.38 -1.38
N GLU A 213 -18.88 19.09 -0.35
CA GLU A 213 -19.07 20.55 -0.36
C GLU A 213 -17.75 21.27 -0.65
N MET A 214 -16.68 20.92 0.10
CA MET A 214 -15.35 21.52 -0.05
C MET A 214 -14.83 21.48 -1.48
N ILE A 215 -14.84 20.29 -2.09
CA ILE A 215 -14.25 20.09 -3.41
C ILE A 215 -15.19 20.55 -4.51
N ASN A 216 -16.48 20.23 -4.43
CA ASN A 216 -17.46 20.60 -5.46
C ASN A 216 -17.64 22.11 -5.57
N GLU A 217 -17.78 22.83 -4.46
CA GLU A 217 -17.90 24.29 -4.47
C GLU A 217 -16.55 24.97 -4.68
N GLY A 218 -15.48 24.47 -4.05
CA GLY A 218 -14.13 25.05 -4.17
C GLY A 218 -13.57 25.01 -5.59
N TYR A 219 -13.94 24.02 -6.38
CA TYR A 219 -13.48 23.85 -7.76
C TYR A 219 -14.61 23.95 -8.79
N LYS A 220 -15.74 24.58 -8.41
CA LYS A 220 -16.85 24.83 -9.31
C LYS A 220 -16.41 25.59 -10.56
N GLY A 221 -16.73 25.06 -11.74
CA GLY A 221 -16.29 25.60 -13.03
C GLY A 221 -14.80 25.43 -13.35
N SER A 222 -14.02 24.77 -12.49
CA SER A 222 -12.57 24.56 -12.66
C SER A 222 -12.13 23.17 -12.20
N ALA A 223 -12.91 22.12 -12.51
CA ALA A 223 -12.62 20.74 -12.11
C ALA A 223 -11.22 20.27 -12.54
N GLN A 224 -10.72 20.78 -13.69
CA GLN A 224 -9.37 20.54 -14.16
C GLN A 224 -8.31 20.98 -13.13
N ALA A 225 -8.55 22.08 -12.39
CA ALA A 225 -7.60 22.56 -11.39
C ALA A 225 -7.42 21.55 -10.25
N PHE A 226 -8.52 20.91 -9.81
CA PHE A 226 -8.45 19.83 -8.82
C PHE A 226 -7.63 18.65 -9.31
N VAL A 227 -7.93 18.15 -10.52
CA VAL A 227 -7.22 17.00 -11.07
C VAL A 227 -5.74 17.34 -11.36
N ASN A 228 -5.46 18.54 -11.87
CA ASN A 228 -4.09 19.03 -12.05
C ASN A 228 -3.31 19.06 -10.73
N ARG A 229 -3.97 19.44 -9.62
CA ARG A 229 -3.37 19.41 -8.29
C ARG A 229 -3.04 17.97 -7.86
N LEU A 230 -3.95 17.02 -8.09
CA LEU A 230 -3.68 15.60 -7.83
C LEU A 230 -2.50 15.10 -8.69
N TYR A 231 -2.44 15.48 -9.97
CA TYR A 231 -1.36 15.12 -10.88
C TYR A 231 -0.02 15.74 -10.46
N SER A 232 -0.01 16.98 -9.99
CA SER A 232 1.21 17.61 -9.47
C SER A 232 1.79 16.89 -8.25
N MET A 233 0.95 16.20 -7.47
CA MET A 233 1.36 15.34 -6.37
C MET A 233 1.75 13.92 -6.81
N LYS A 234 1.85 13.66 -8.12
CA LYS A 234 2.23 12.36 -8.71
C LYS A 234 1.27 11.21 -8.42
N LEU A 235 0.00 11.50 -8.14
CA LEU A 235 -1.00 10.49 -7.80
C LEU A 235 -1.50 9.67 -9.01
N HIS A 236 -1.28 10.13 -10.22
CA HIS A 236 -1.71 9.48 -11.47
C HIS A 236 -0.62 8.58 -12.08
N GLU A 237 0.58 8.60 -11.53
CA GLU A 237 1.71 7.82 -12.04
C GLU A 237 1.88 6.52 -11.22
N PRO A 238 2.30 5.42 -11.84
CA PRO A 238 2.74 4.24 -11.10
C PRO A 238 3.99 4.56 -10.30
N LEU A 239 4.27 3.78 -9.26
CA LEU A 239 5.46 3.96 -8.41
C LEU A 239 6.75 3.49 -9.11
N GLY A 240 6.65 2.71 -10.19
CA GLY A 240 7.77 2.16 -10.93
C GLY A 240 8.52 1.09 -10.14
N LEU A 241 7.80 0.14 -9.59
CA LEU A 241 8.33 -0.90 -8.70
C LEU A 241 9.15 -1.93 -9.47
N PRO A 242 10.16 -2.54 -8.84
CA PRO A 242 10.99 -3.57 -9.49
C PRO A 242 10.36 -4.98 -9.43
N ILE A 243 9.04 -5.07 -9.27
CA ILE A 243 8.27 -6.31 -9.19
C ILE A 243 7.13 -6.29 -10.20
N GLU A 244 6.86 -7.45 -10.78
CA GLU A 244 5.80 -7.59 -11.77
C GLU A 244 4.41 -7.41 -11.16
N GLY A 245 3.47 -6.89 -11.95
CA GLY A 245 2.07 -6.78 -11.60
C GLY A 245 1.65 -5.43 -11.00
N GLU A 246 2.54 -4.45 -10.90
CA GLU A 246 2.15 -3.11 -10.49
C GLU A 246 1.10 -2.54 -11.45
N GLN A 247 0.00 -2.05 -10.87
CA GLN A 247 -1.07 -1.38 -11.62
C GLN A 247 -0.92 0.13 -11.54
N ALA A 248 -1.18 0.78 -12.68
CA ALA A 248 -1.24 2.24 -12.74
C ALA A 248 -2.55 2.75 -12.10
N PRO A 249 -2.50 3.84 -11.31
CA PRO A 249 -3.71 4.45 -10.75
C PRO A 249 -4.60 5.01 -11.86
N LEU A 250 -5.90 5.03 -11.63
CA LEU A 250 -6.88 5.65 -12.52
C LEU A 250 -7.48 6.88 -11.87
N ILE A 251 -7.04 8.06 -12.27
CA ILE A 251 -7.64 9.34 -11.90
C ILE A 251 -8.06 10.02 -13.20
N ARG A 252 -9.39 10.03 -13.47
CA ARG A 252 -9.91 10.58 -14.72
C ARG A 252 -9.74 12.09 -14.78
N TYR A 253 -9.46 12.57 -15.97
CA TYR A 253 -9.44 14.00 -16.25
C TYR A 253 -10.80 14.49 -16.77
N PRO A 254 -11.21 15.74 -16.50
CA PRO A 254 -12.41 16.31 -17.10
C PRO A 254 -12.40 16.23 -18.62
N GLY A 255 -13.39 15.57 -19.19
CA GLY A 255 -13.47 15.27 -20.62
C GLY A 255 -13.14 13.82 -20.99
N ASP A 256 -12.54 13.04 -20.10
CA ASP A 256 -12.32 11.61 -20.31
C ASP A 256 -13.65 10.85 -20.36
N LYS A 257 -13.64 9.72 -21.04
CA LYS A 257 -14.77 8.77 -21.02
C LYS A 257 -15.06 8.32 -19.58
N GLY A 258 -16.29 8.56 -19.14
CA GLY A 258 -16.74 8.26 -17.77
C GLY A 258 -16.63 9.42 -16.79
N TRP A 259 -16.08 10.58 -17.20
CA TRP A 259 -16.24 11.82 -16.43
C TRP A 259 -17.68 12.31 -16.54
N SER A 260 -18.27 12.70 -15.42
CA SER A 260 -19.63 13.24 -15.32
C SER A 260 -19.68 14.48 -14.41
N GLY A 261 -20.83 15.14 -14.34
CA GLY A 261 -21.03 16.22 -13.37
C GLY A 261 -20.96 15.79 -11.90
N LEU A 262 -21.01 14.48 -11.63
CA LEU A 262 -20.88 13.89 -10.30
C LEU A 262 -19.43 13.64 -9.91
N SER A 263 -18.53 13.44 -10.88
CA SER A 263 -17.18 12.92 -10.66
C SER A 263 -16.38 13.74 -9.65
N LEU A 264 -16.42 15.07 -9.75
CA LEU A 264 -15.70 15.94 -8.82
C LEU A 264 -16.11 15.71 -7.36
N ALA A 265 -17.42 15.62 -7.10
CA ALA A 265 -17.95 15.41 -5.76
C ALA A 265 -17.67 13.98 -5.23
N TRP A 266 -17.72 12.96 -6.09
CA TRP A 266 -17.42 11.57 -5.74
C TRP A 266 -15.92 11.38 -5.48
N MET A 267 -15.06 11.96 -6.31
CA MET A 267 -13.61 11.93 -6.11
C MET A 267 -13.18 12.57 -4.79
N SER A 268 -13.91 13.57 -4.28
CA SER A 268 -13.59 14.25 -3.02
C SER A 268 -13.39 13.31 -1.84
N HIS A 269 -14.06 12.17 -1.85
CA HIS A 269 -14.04 11.18 -0.77
C HIS A 269 -13.66 9.77 -1.27
N GLY A 270 -13.00 9.70 -2.44
CA GLY A 270 -12.28 8.52 -2.92
C GLY A 270 -13.09 7.52 -3.71
N TYR A 271 -14.15 7.97 -4.42
CA TYR A 271 -14.89 7.20 -5.40
C TYR A 271 -14.62 7.69 -6.82
N GLU A 272 -14.97 6.92 -7.83
CA GLU A 272 -14.69 7.20 -9.26
C GLU A 272 -13.21 7.37 -9.61
N LEU A 273 -12.31 6.90 -8.75
CA LEU A 273 -10.87 6.79 -8.98
C LEU A 273 -10.36 5.47 -8.40
N LEU A 274 -9.26 4.97 -8.95
CA LEU A 274 -8.68 3.70 -8.52
C LEU A 274 -7.20 3.89 -8.17
N MET A 275 -6.78 3.33 -7.04
CA MET A 275 -5.39 3.31 -6.59
C MET A 275 -5.04 1.95 -6.00
N THR A 276 -3.76 1.59 -6.00
CA THR A 276 -3.30 0.42 -5.24
C THR A 276 -3.11 0.77 -3.76
N PRO A 277 -3.21 -0.20 -2.85
CA PRO A 277 -2.91 0.02 -1.43
C PRO A 277 -1.53 0.61 -1.18
N LEU A 278 -0.53 0.18 -1.95
CA LEU A 278 0.83 0.69 -1.79
C LEU A 278 0.97 2.15 -2.25
N GLN A 279 0.24 2.59 -3.28
CA GLN A 279 0.20 4.00 -3.68
C GLN A 279 -0.42 4.87 -2.58
N VAL A 280 -1.51 4.41 -1.98
CA VAL A 280 -2.12 5.10 -0.82
C VAL A 280 -1.12 5.18 0.33
N LEU A 281 -0.47 4.08 0.71
CA LEU A 281 0.55 4.07 1.76
C LEU A 281 1.71 5.02 1.48
N ALA A 282 2.25 4.99 0.26
CA ALA A 282 3.38 5.84 -0.12
C ALA A 282 3.05 7.34 -0.02
N PHE A 283 1.81 7.73 -0.31
CA PHE A 283 1.36 9.10 -0.10
C PHE A 283 1.25 9.48 1.39
N TYR A 284 0.72 8.60 2.23
CA TYR A 284 0.70 8.81 3.69
C TYR A 284 2.11 8.86 4.27
N ASN A 285 3.01 8.04 3.73
CA ASN A 285 4.43 8.09 4.06
C ASN A 285 5.06 9.44 3.73
N ALA A 286 4.69 10.06 2.59
CA ALA A 286 5.17 11.39 2.25
C ALA A 286 4.74 12.45 3.28
N ILE A 287 3.52 12.37 3.82
CA ILE A 287 3.09 13.27 4.91
C ILE A 287 3.88 13.01 6.19
N ALA A 288 4.11 11.75 6.55
CA ALA A 288 4.97 11.38 7.68
C ALA A 288 6.41 11.86 7.51
N ASN A 289 6.89 11.98 6.27
CA ASN A 289 8.24 12.39 5.87
C ASN A 289 8.30 13.88 5.44
N ASP A 290 7.56 14.73 6.12
CA ASP A 290 7.53 16.18 5.94
C ASP A 290 7.28 16.65 4.49
N GLY A 291 6.48 15.88 3.75
CA GLY A 291 6.09 16.15 2.37
C GLY A 291 6.98 15.50 1.32
N ARG A 292 8.07 14.88 1.69
CA ARG A 292 9.01 14.20 0.78
C ARG A 292 8.43 12.86 0.33
N TYR A 293 8.04 12.76 -0.93
CA TYR A 293 7.47 11.55 -1.52
C TYR A 293 8.58 10.65 -2.05
N ILE A 294 8.77 9.51 -1.40
CA ILE A 294 9.82 8.56 -1.73
C ILE A 294 9.22 7.26 -2.28
N LYS A 295 9.98 6.62 -3.16
CA LYS A 295 9.60 5.36 -3.79
C LYS A 295 9.72 4.20 -2.80
N PRO A 296 8.73 3.31 -2.69
CA PRO A 296 8.86 2.08 -1.92
C PRO A 296 10.03 1.24 -2.42
N ARG A 297 10.91 0.86 -1.49
CA ARG A 297 12.14 0.13 -1.78
C ARG A 297 12.09 -1.27 -1.18
N PHE A 298 12.36 -2.28 -2.01
CA PHE A 298 12.29 -3.70 -1.63
C PHE A 298 13.66 -4.34 -1.50
N VAL A 299 14.67 -3.75 -2.13
CA VAL A 299 16.03 -4.27 -2.19
C VAL A 299 16.99 -3.27 -1.58
N ALA A 300 17.90 -3.75 -0.76
CA ALA A 300 18.98 -2.96 -0.19
C ALA A 300 20.23 -3.07 -1.06
N GLU A 301 20.63 -4.29 -1.41
CA GLU A 301 21.90 -4.56 -2.07
C GLU A 301 21.84 -5.78 -2.99
N VAL A 302 22.75 -5.79 -3.96
CA VAL A 302 23.16 -6.99 -4.72
C VAL A 302 24.57 -7.36 -4.26
N ARG A 303 24.78 -8.64 -3.94
CA ARG A 303 26.06 -9.16 -3.44
C ARG A 303 26.55 -10.33 -4.27
N ARG A 304 27.86 -10.54 -4.20
CA ARG A 304 28.51 -11.81 -4.58
C ARG A 304 29.25 -12.31 -3.34
N GLY A 305 28.69 -13.31 -2.67
CA GLY A 305 29.16 -13.69 -1.34
C GLY A 305 29.13 -12.51 -0.37
N ASN A 306 30.26 -12.14 0.20
CA ASN A 306 30.36 -11.01 1.13
C ASN A 306 30.59 -9.64 0.47
N GLN A 307 30.81 -9.61 -0.85
CA GLN A 307 31.11 -8.36 -1.57
C GLN A 307 29.81 -7.69 -2.05
N VAL A 308 29.62 -6.44 -1.69
CA VAL A 308 28.55 -5.60 -2.24
C VAL A 308 28.92 -5.19 -3.66
N VAL A 309 28.09 -5.55 -4.63
CA VAL A 309 28.26 -5.23 -6.04
C VAL A 309 27.46 -3.98 -6.40
N ARG A 310 26.28 -3.82 -5.79
CA ARG A 310 25.40 -2.67 -6.01
C ARG A 310 24.57 -2.40 -4.77
N SER A 311 24.46 -1.13 -4.38
CA SER A 311 23.51 -0.65 -3.36
C SER A 311 22.36 0.10 -4.01
N PHE A 312 21.19 0.06 -3.37
CA PHE A 312 20.01 0.82 -3.79
C PHE A 312 19.72 1.89 -2.75
N ASP A 313 19.86 3.14 -3.14
CA ASP A 313 19.57 4.28 -2.28
C ASP A 313 18.09 4.65 -2.30
N THR A 314 17.71 5.57 -1.41
CA THR A 314 16.36 6.15 -1.38
C THR A 314 16.11 6.98 -2.63
N GLU A 315 15.13 6.59 -3.44
CA GLU A 315 14.70 7.31 -4.63
C GLU A 315 13.54 8.26 -4.28
N VAL A 316 13.69 9.52 -4.67
CA VAL A 316 12.69 10.57 -4.41
C VAL A 316 11.81 10.73 -5.64
N ILE A 317 10.52 10.43 -5.52
CA ILE A 317 9.50 10.65 -6.56
C ILE A 317 9.19 12.15 -6.68
N HIS A 318 9.00 12.82 -5.53
CA HIS A 318 8.73 14.25 -5.47
C HIS A 318 9.36 14.87 -4.20
N PRO A 319 10.14 15.95 -4.32
CA PRO A 319 10.85 16.53 -3.18
C PRO A 319 9.90 17.10 -2.10
N SER A 320 8.74 17.62 -2.50
CA SER A 320 7.71 18.09 -1.56
C SER A 320 6.34 18.13 -2.26
N ILE A 321 5.42 17.28 -1.84
CA ILE A 321 4.06 17.20 -2.43
C ILE A 321 3.15 18.38 -2.04
N ALA A 322 3.53 19.15 -1.02
CA ALA A 322 2.79 20.31 -0.55
C ALA A 322 3.70 21.25 0.25
N SER A 323 3.26 22.47 0.52
CA SER A 323 3.96 23.40 1.39
C SER A 323 4.12 22.84 2.81
N THR A 324 5.21 23.22 3.49
CA THR A 324 5.46 22.81 4.89
C THR A 324 4.27 23.11 5.80
N LYS A 325 3.59 24.27 5.58
CA LYS A 325 2.39 24.64 6.34
C LYS A 325 1.27 23.61 6.15
N THR A 326 0.97 23.23 4.92
CA THR A 326 -0.08 22.25 4.60
C THR A 326 0.28 20.87 5.16
N VAL A 327 1.54 20.45 5.05
CA VAL A 327 2.00 19.17 5.61
C VAL A 327 1.80 19.14 7.13
N LYS A 328 2.17 20.19 7.85
CA LYS A 328 1.96 20.28 9.32
C LYS A 328 0.48 20.27 9.70
N ILE A 329 -0.38 20.94 8.93
CA ILE A 329 -1.83 20.85 9.11
C ILE A 329 -2.30 19.41 8.91
N ALA A 330 -1.90 18.75 7.82
CA ALA A 330 -2.28 17.37 7.53
C ALA A 330 -1.81 16.39 8.63
N GLN A 331 -0.56 16.53 9.12
CA GLN A 331 -0.03 15.74 10.23
C GLN A 331 -0.90 15.91 11.49
N ARG A 332 -1.25 17.14 11.85
CA ARG A 332 -2.11 17.41 13.01
C ARG A 332 -3.50 16.80 12.84
N LEU A 333 -4.12 16.96 11.68
CA LEU A 333 -5.46 16.43 11.41
C LEU A 333 -5.46 14.88 11.39
N LEU A 334 -4.42 14.23 10.92
CA LEU A 334 -4.26 12.77 11.01
C LEU A 334 -4.14 12.29 12.45
N ALA A 335 -3.46 13.05 13.31
CA ALA A 335 -3.41 12.76 14.75
C ALA A 335 -4.80 12.96 15.39
N ASP A 336 -5.54 14.02 15.04
CA ASP A 336 -6.88 14.31 15.57
C ASP A 336 -7.90 13.20 15.29
N VAL A 337 -7.78 12.45 14.19
CA VAL A 337 -8.61 11.27 13.89
C VAL A 337 -8.54 10.23 15.00
N VAL A 338 -7.39 10.10 15.66
CA VAL A 338 -7.14 9.13 16.74
C VAL A 338 -7.29 9.77 18.13
N GLU A 339 -6.77 10.97 18.32
CA GLU A 339 -6.72 11.63 19.63
C GLU A 339 -8.08 12.18 20.08
N LYS A 340 -8.86 12.74 19.16
CA LYS A 340 -10.12 13.40 19.53
C LYS A 340 -11.19 12.36 19.87
N PRO A 341 -11.99 12.57 20.95
CA PRO A 341 -13.06 11.64 21.33
C PRO A 341 -14.10 11.37 20.26
N TYR A 342 -14.31 12.34 19.36
CA TYR A 342 -15.22 12.23 18.22
C TYR A 342 -14.52 11.69 16.94
N GLY A 343 -13.22 11.49 16.97
CA GLY A 343 -12.46 10.97 15.83
C GLY A 343 -12.85 9.54 15.49
N THR A 344 -12.89 9.23 14.19
CA THR A 344 -13.34 7.90 13.73
C THR A 344 -12.46 6.76 14.22
N ALA A 345 -11.23 7.02 14.64
CA ALA A 345 -10.30 6.04 15.16
C ALA A 345 -9.97 6.22 16.65
N HIS A 346 -10.79 6.93 17.41
CA HIS A 346 -10.51 7.19 18.84
C HIS A 346 -10.34 5.90 19.67
N LYS A 347 -10.96 4.78 19.26
CA LYS A 347 -10.74 3.47 19.88
C LYS A 347 -9.28 2.99 19.86
N LEU A 348 -8.47 3.55 18.96
CA LEU A 348 -7.03 3.24 18.84
C LEU A 348 -6.16 4.14 19.71
N TYR A 349 -6.75 5.18 20.31
CA TYR A 349 -6.01 6.14 21.14
C TYR A 349 -5.24 5.45 22.25
N ASP A 350 -4.00 5.88 22.42
CA ASP A 350 -3.12 5.47 23.49
C ASP A 350 -2.20 6.66 23.84
N LYS A 351 -2.29 7.16 25.07
CA LYS A 351 -1.51 8.33 25.49
C LYS A 351 0.00 8.09 25.50
N HIS A 352 0.43 6.82 25.57
CA HIS A 352 1.84 6.42 25.62
C HIS A 352 2.39 6.01 24.25
N PHE A 353 1.52 5.83 23.27
CA PHE A 353 1.89 5.41 21.93
C PHE A 353 1.04 6.15 20.89
N PRO A 354 1.42 7.39 20.52
CA PRO A 354 0.64 8.19 19.60
C PRO A 354 0.67 7.62 18.19
N ILE A 355 -0.52 7.50 17.59
CA ILE A 355 -0.74 7.06 16.21
C ILE A 355 -1.40 8.20 15.45
N ALA A 356 -0.97 8.45 14.23
CA ALA A 356 -1.68 9.31 13.27
C ALA A 356 -2.16 8.49 12.08
N GLY A 357 -3.38 8.72 11.61
CA GLY A 357 -3.89 7.95 10.48
C GLY A 357 -5.34 8.25 10.14
N LYS A 358 -5.86 7.49 9.18
CA LYS A 358 -7.22 7.66 8.64
C LYS A 358 -7.89 6.31 8.43
N THR A 359 -9.15 6.23 8.83
CA THR A 359 -10.03 5.10 8.53
C THR A 359 -10.58 5.22 7.11
N GLY A 360 -10.74 4.08 6.47
CA GLY A 360 -11.54 3.92 5.26
C GLY A 360 -12.58 2.81 5.44
N THR A 361 -13.75 3.02 4.89
CA THR A 361 -14.79 2.01 4.74
C THR A 361 -15.45 2.29 3.40
N ALA A 362 -15.00 1.60 2.37
CA ALA A 362 -15.54 1.73 1.02
C ALA A 362 -16.61 0.66 0.79
N GLN A 363 -17.69 1.05 0.11
CA GLN A 363 -18.68 0.10 -0.39
C GLN A 363 -18.24 -0.41 -1.74
N VAL A 364 -18.31 -1.70 -1.96
CA VAL A 364 -18.08 -2.35 -3.25
C VAL A 364 -19.35 -3.09 -3.68
N ASN A 365 -19.50 -3.31 -4.99
CA ASN A 365 -20.70 -3.94 -5.56
C ASN A 365 -22.01 -3.15 -5.34
N TYR A 366 -21.94 -1.88 -4.92
CA TYR A 366 -23.13 -1.06 -4.68
C TYR A 366 -24.00 -0.85 -5.93
N GLN A 367 -23.44 -1.07 -7.12
CA GLN A 367 -24.16 -1.04 -8.39
C GLN A 367 -25.09 -2.23 -8.58
N LEU A 368 -24.86 -3.35 -7.87
CA LEU A 368 -25.64 -4.59 -7.95
C LEU A 368 -26.87 -4.61 -7.01
N GLY A 369 -27.16 -3.50 -6.36
CA GLY A 369 -28.27 -3.36 -5.40
C GLY A 369 -27.84 -3.54 -3.95
N LYS A 370 -28.67 -3.06 -3.00
CA LYS A 370 -28.34 -2.96 -1.57
C LYS A 370 -27.98 -4.28 -0.91
N GLU A 371 -28.56 -5.40 -1.38
CA GLU A 371 -28.32 -6.73 -0.79
C GLU A 371 -26.92 -7.28 -1.14
N ASN A 372 -26.33 -6.79 -2.23
CA ASN A 372 -25.05 -7.23 -2.76
C ASN A 372 -23.87 -6.31 -2.35
N VAL A 373 -24.15 -5.28 -1.55
CA VAL A 373 -23.09 -4.37 -1.07
C VAL A 373 -22.14 -5.13 -0.18
N ASP A 374 -20.87 -5.11 -0.51
CA ASP A 374 -19.76 -5.56 0.32
C ASP A 374 -18.94 -4.37 0.81
N TYR A 375 -18.02 -4.63 1.73
CA TYR A 375 -17.22 -3.57 2.33
C TYR A 375 -15.74 -3.87 2.24
N VAL A 376 -14.96 -2.81 2.04
CA VAL A 376 -13.51 -2.82 2.21
C VAL A 376 -13.17 -1.93 3.40
N SER A 377 -12.67 -2.55 4.46
CA SER A 377 -12.26 -1.87 5.68
C SER A 377 -10.78 -1.56 5.62
N SER A 378 -10.39 -0.31 5.81
CA SER A 378 -8.99 0.07 5.77
C SER A 378 -8.59 1.02 6.89
N PHE A 379 -7.32 0.98 7.26
CA PHE A 379 -6.65 1.98 8.07
C PHE A 379 -5.24 2.21 7.53
N VAL A 380 -4.89 3.46 7.32
CA VAL A 380 -3.57 3.86 6.86
C VAL A 380 -3.06 5.03 7.71
N GLY A 381 -1.78 5.00 8.05
CA GLY A 381 -1.19 6.01 8.92
C GLY A 381 0.27 5.73 9.22
N TYR A 382 0.77 6.33 10.28
CA TYR A 382 2.16 6.21 10.71
C TYR A 382 2.29 6.26 12.23
N PHE A 383 3.42 5.80 12.71
CA PHE A 383 3.75 5.73 14.13
C PHE A 383 5.27 5.82 14.38
N PRO A 384 5.69 6.39 15.55
CA PRO A 384 4.90 7.28 16.41
C PRO A 384 4.40 8.52 15.65
N ALA A 385 3.32 9.17 16.12
CA ALA A 385 2.74 10.32 15.41
C ALA A 385 3.61 11.58 15.50
N ASP A 386 4.34 11.74 16.59
CA ASP A 386 5.23 12.89 16.93
C ASP A 386 6.64 12.75 16.33
N ALA A 387 7.09 11.52 16.11
CA ALA A 387 8.39 11.20 15.50
C ALA A 387 8.24 10.02 14.54
N PRO A 388 7.65 10.22 13.35
CA PRO A 388 7.28 9.13 12.44
C PRO A 388 8.48 8.29 12.02
N ARG A 389 8.42 6.99 12.33
CA ARG A 389 9.44 6.01 11.96
C ARG A 389 8.93 5.01 10.91
N TYR A 390 7.70 4.57 11.08
CA TYR A 390 7.06 3.64 10.17
C TYR A 390 5.69 4.15 9.75
N SER A 391 5.37 3.99 8.48
CA SER A 391 4.02 4.06 7.96
C SER A 391 3.47 2.66 7.71
N CYS A 392 2.16 2.50 7.84
CA CYS A 392 1.51 1.20 7.66
C CYS A 392 0.13 1.39 7.03
N ILE A 393 -0.25 0.46 6.17
CA ILE A 393 -1.61 0.31 5.66
C ILE A 393 -2.11 -1.09 5.97
N VAL A 394 -3.38 -1.17 6.36
CA VAL A 394 -4.12 -2.42 6.49
C VAL A 394 -5.40 -2.30 5.69
N VAL A 395 -5.66 -3.27 4.84
CA VAL A 395 -6.90 -3.37 4.06
C VAL A 395 -7.49 -4.76 4.23
N VAL A 396 -8.77 -4.82 4.59
CA VAL A 396 -9.52 -6.08 4.78
C VAL A 396 -10.74 -6.04 3.88
N HIS A 397 -10.82 -7.00 2.96
CA HIS A 397 -11.91 -7.12 1.99
C HIS A 397 -12.97 -8.07 2.49
N ARG A 398 -14.22 -7.63 2.36
CA ARG A 398 -15.42 -8.42 2.66
C ARG A 398 -15.36 -9.12 4.04
N PRO A 399 -15.16 -8.36 5.14
CA PRO A 399 -15.42 -8.92 6.46
C PRO A 399 -16.89 -9.33 6.56
N ASP A 400 -17.20 -10.30 7.41
CA ASP A 400 -18.58 -10.76 7.60
C ASP A 400 -19.51 -9.59 7.97
N LYS A 401 -20.54 -9.38 7.14
CA LYS A 401 -21.51 -8.27 7.30
C LYS A 401 -22.30 -8.32 8.60
N ASN A 402 -22.44 -9.50 9.19
CA ASN A 402 -23.15 -9.71 10.45
C ASN A 402 -22.30 -9.32 11.67
N ASP A 403 -21.04 -8.97 11.46
CA ASP A 403 -20.12 -8.50 12.48
C ASP A 403 -19.79 -7.01 12.27
N LYS A 404 -18.54 -6.62 12.36
CA LYS A 404 -18.08 -5.25 12.20
C LYS A 404 -17.48 -5.06 10.80
N ILE A 405 -17.80 -3.91 10.19
CA ILE A 405 -17.37 -3.57 8.83
C ILE A 405 -16.55 -2.28 8.76
N TYR A 406 -16.54 -1.47 9.83
CA TYR A 406 -15.84 -0.19 9.80
C TYR A 406 -14.33 -0.34 9.95
N GLY A 407 -13.58 0.50 9.23
CA GLY A 407 -12.13 0.51 9.27
C GLY A 407 -11.54 0.61 10.68
N ALA A 408 -12.17 1.39 11.57
CA ALA A 408 -11.78 1.51 12.97
C ALA A 408 -11.97 0.22 13.80
N ASP A 409 -12.88 -0.65 13.39
CA ASP A 409 -13.21 -1.88 14.12
C ASP A 409 -12.47 -3.10 13.58
N VAL A 410 -12.12 -3.12 12.28
CA VAL A 410 -11.50 -4.26 11.60
C VAL A 410 -10.02 -4.02 11.31
N ALA A 411 -9.70 -3.03 10.47
CA ALA A 411 -8.32 -2.75 10.06
C ALA A 411 -7.51 -2.00 11.13
N GLY A 412 -8.16 -1.10 11.89
CA GLY A 412 -7.51 -0.31 12.94
C GLY A 412 -6.83 -1.14 14.03
N PRO A 413 -7.48 -2.16 14.62
CA PRO A 413 -6.86 -3.04 15.61
C PRO A 413 -5.64 -3.80 15.07
N VAL A 414 -5.66 -4.22 13.80
CA VAL A 414 -4.49 -4.83 13.14
C VAL A 414 -3.35 -3.83 13.09
N PHE A 415 -3.62 -2.62 12.58
CA PHE A 415 -2.62 -1.54 12.54
C PHE A 415 -2.02 -1.26 13.91
N LYS A 416 -2.86 -1.05 14.94
CA LYS A 416 -2.39 -0.76 16.32
C LYS A 416 -1.53 -1.89 16.87
N SER A 417 -1.96 -3.15 16.68
CA SER A 417 -1.20 -4.32 17.15
C SER A 417 0.16 -4.44 16.45
N ILE A 418 0.21 -4.25 15.13
CA ILE A 418 1.46 -4.22 14.38
C ILE A 418 2.34 -3.09 14.91
N ALA A 419 1.81 -1.88 15.01
CA ALA A 419 2.55 -0.70 15.43
C ALA A 419 3.18 -0.87 16.82
N GLN A 420 2.40 -1.33 17.81
CA GLN A 420 2.89 -1.55 19.16
C GLN A 420 3.96 -2.65 19.22
N LYS A 421 3.75 -3.78 18.56
CA LYS A 421 4.71 -4.90 18.55
C LYS A 421 6.01 -4.52 17.83
N VAL A 422 5.90 -3.87 16.66
CA VAL A 422 7.08 -3.43 15.89
C VAL A 422 7.87 -2.40 16.69
N TYR A 423 7.21 -1.42 17.31
CA TYR A 423 7.88 -0.41 18.11
C TYR A 423 8.57 -1.00 19.35
N ALA A 424 7.92 -1.95 20.02
CA ALA A 424 8.48 -2.63 21.20
C ALA A 424 9.69 -3.51 20.86
N THR A 425 9.73 -4.12 19.66
CA THR A 425 10.80 -5.04 19.25
C THR A 425 11.89 -4.36 18.43
N SER A 426 11.73 -3.10 18.06
CA SER A 426 12.73 -2.28 17.37
C SER A 426 13.14 -1.10 18.24
N PRO A 427 13.70 -1.35 19.46
CA PRO A 427 14.14 -0.26 20.30
C PRO A 427 15.30 0.48 19.62
N PHE A 428 15.33 1.78 19.77
CA PHE A 428 16.24 2.84 19.38
C PHE A 428 17.74 2.48 19.13
N VAL A 429 18.05 1.47 18.34
CA VAL A 429 19.44 1.08 18.09
C VAL A 429 20.14 1.95 17.02
N ASP A 430 19.43 2.84 16.32
CA ASP A 430 19.97 3.58 15.18
C ASP A 430 20.11 5.10 15.39
N GLN A 431 20.29 5.57 16.61
CA GLN A 431 20.68 6.99 16.84
C GLN A 431 22.18 7.21 17.06
N VAL A 432 23.02 6.23 16.70
CA VAL A 432 24.48 6.42 16.67
C VAL A 432 25.02 5.86 15.36
N ARG A 433 24.90 6.65 14.28
CA ARG A 433 25.91 6.77 13.22
C ARG A 433 25.50 7.82 12.20
#